data_a50e48ebd268582beba1189cf4557064
#
_entry.id   a50e48ebd268582beba1189cf4557064
#
_cell.length_a   1.000
_cell.length_b   1.000
_cell.length_c   1.000
_cell.angle_alpha   90.00
_cell.angle_beta   90.00
_cell.angle_gamma   90.00
#
_symmetry.space_group_name_H-M   'P 1'
#
loop_
_entity.id
_entity.type
_entity.pdbx_description
1 polymer ?
#
loop_
_entity_poly.entity_id
_entity_poly.type
_entity_poly.pdbx_seq_one_letter_code
_entity_poly.pdbx_strand_id
1 'polypeptide(L)'
;YLRRMTAGKIARKLLEQNGMDPAACHVALLGDHMSAELRGALMELALHVRYTMLCAGGGGGEACSVLRREYGVSVARNAGAALLKTAELVLTFGDAAPCGAPDCLWLPCGSVHEAEGYRNAAPVVRYSAAPEVEAAMEGIQAQNALLSLLLEMGAVRVNELEVAEIAQNA
;
A
#
# COMPACT_ATOMS: atom_id res chain seq x y z
N TYR A 1 11.08 2.67 5.79
CA TYR A 1 11.28 1.55 4.85
C TYR A 1 10.18 0.49 5.00
N LEU A 2 10.00 -0.13 6.17
CA LEU A 2 9.02 -1.18 6.46
C LEU A 2 7.62 -0.84 5.94
N ARG A 3 7.09 0.34 6.29
CA ARG A 3 5.76 0.81 5.87
C ARG A 3 5.61 0.88 4.34
N ARG A 4 6.64 1.33 3.62
CA ARG A 4 6.59 1.40 2.15
C ARG A 4 6.57 0.01 1.52
N MET A 5 7.38 -0.91 2.04
CA MET A 5 7.43 -2.28 1.54
C MET A 5 6.15 -3.08 1.82
N THR A 6 5.43 -2.75 2.89
CA THR A 6 4.16 -3.41 3.28
C THR A 6 2.92 -2.59 2.92
N ALA A 7 3.05 -1.54 2.11
CA ALA A 7 1.97 -0.60 1.80
C ALA A 7 0.71 -1.28 1.25
N GLY A 8 0.85 -2.30 0.41
CA GLY A 8 -0.29 -3.08 -0.10
C GLY A 8 -1.04 -3.81 1.00
N LYS A 9 -0.34 -4.44 1.94
CA LYS A 9 -0.94 -5.12 3.10
C LYS A 9 -1.63 -4.12 4.04
N ILE A 10 -1.00 -2.96 4.28
CA ILE A 10 -1.62 -1.87 5.06
C ILE A 10 -2.91 -1.39 4.40
N ALA A 11 -2.86 -1.14 3.10
CA ALA A 11 -4.01 -0.69 2.33
C ALA A 11 -5.18 -1.69 2.40
N ARG A 12 -4.89 -2.97 2.24
CA ARG A 12 -5.90 -4.04 2.38
C ARG A 12 -6.54 -4.05 3.77
N LYS A 13 -5.72 -3.93 4.81
CA LYS A 13 -6.21 -3.86 6.20
C LYS A 13 -7.04 -2.60 6.46
N LEU A 14 -6.67 -1.46 5.87
CA LEU A 14 -7.46 -0.22 5.93
C LEU A 14 -8.84 -0.39 5.28
N LEU A 15 -8.93 -1.05 4.12
CA LEU A 15 -10.21 -1.35 3.48
C LEU A 15 -11.10 -2.20 4.40
N GLU A 16 -10.56 -3.28 4.96
CA GLU A 16 -11.27 -4.15 5.89
C GLU A 16 -11.80 -3.37 7.11
N GLN A 17 -10.94 -2.57 7.76
CA GLN A 17 -11.31 -1.80 8.96
C GLN A 17 -12.34 -0.70 8.70
N ASN A 18 -12.36 -0.15 7.49
CA ASN A 18 -13.37 0.85 7.10
C ASN A 18 -14.64 0.23 6.50
N GLY A 19 -14.77 -1.11 6.53
CA GLY A 19 -15.94 -1.82 6.00
C GLY A 19 -16.10 -1.69 4.48
N MET A 20 -15.03 -1.41 3.76
CA MET A 20 -15.02 -1.29 2.30
C MET A 20 -14.95 -2.68 1.66
N ASP A 21 -15.85 -2.95 0.73
CA ASP A 21 -15.84 -4.21 -0.02
C ASP A 21 -14.74 -4.17 -1.11
N PRO A 22 -13.72 -5.02 -1.05
CA PRO A 22 -12.69 -5.08 -2.07
C PRO A 22 -13.21 -5.36 -3.48
N ALA A 23 -14.37 -6.03 -3.61
CA ALA A 23 -14.98 -6.31 -4.90
C ALA A 23 -15.66 -5.10 -5.53
N ALA A 24 -15.95 -4.06 -4.77
CA ALA A 24 -16.63 -2.83 -5.23
C ALA A 24 -15.71 -1.59 -5.15
N CYS A 25 -14.69 -1.63 -4.30
CA CYS A 25 -13.81 -0.51 -4.01
C CYS A 25 -12.86 -0.20 -5.17
N HIS A 26 -12.61 1.09 -5.42
CA HIS A 26 -11.63 1.60 -6.36
C HIS A 26 -10.38 2.06 -5.61
N VAL A 27 -9.23 1.51 -5.96
CA VAL A 27 -7.94 1.85 -5.36
C VAL A 27 -7.00 2.41 -6.40
N ALA A 28 -6.38 3.55 -6.11
CA ALA A 28 -5.38 4.17 -6.97
C ALA A 28 -3.99 4.11 -6.36
N LEU A 29 -3.02 3.71 -7.17
CA LEU A 29 -1.59 3.76 -6.85
C LEU A 29 -0.93 4.81 -7.73
N LEU A 30 -0.33 5.80 -7.11
CA LEU A 30 0.31 6.93 -7.78
C LEU A 30 1.80 6.96 -7.42
N GLY A 31 2.64 7.20 -8.40
CA GLY A 31 4.08 7.32 -8.20
C GLY A 31 4.79 7.97 -9.37
N ASP A 32 5.93 8.60 -9.12
CA ASP A 32 6.75 9.24 -10.15
C ASP A 32 7.36 8.20 -11.09
N HIS A 33 7.69 7.04 -10.56
CA HIS A 33 8.23 5.90 -11.30
C HIS A 33 7.83 4.57 -10.64
N MET A 34 8.00 3.47 -11.35
CA MET A 34 7.73 2.13 -10.85
C MET A 34 8.85 1.66 -9.91
N SER A 35 8.75 2.01 -8.63
CA SER A 35 9.66 1.51 -7.60
C SER A 35 9.33 0.06 -7.19
N ALA A 36 10.23 -0.58 -6.44
CA ALA A 36 10.00 -1.92 -5.90
C ALA A 36 8.80 -1.96 -4.93
N GLU A 37 8.67 -0.91 -4.12
CA GLU A 37 7.58 -0.74 -3.15
C GLU A 37 6.23 -0.58 -3.85
N LEU A 38 6.17 0.29 -4.88
CA LEU A 38 4.96 0.49 -5.68
C LEU A 38 4.57 -0.81 -6.41
N ARG A 39 5.54 -1.53 -6.95
CA ARG A 39 5.31 -2.84 -7.60
C ARG A 39 4.76 -3.86 -6.60
N GLY A 40 5.34 -3.95 -5.41
CA GLY A 40 4.85 -4.82 -4.33
C GLY A 40 3.42 -4.50 -3.92
N ALA A 41 3.09 -3.21 -3.72
CA ALA A 41 1.75 -2.76 -3.40
C ALA A 41 0.75 -3.04 -4.55
N LEU A 42 1.17 -2.84 -5.80
CA LEU A 42 0.35 -3.16 -6.97
C LEU A 42 0.01 -4.65 -7.03
N MET A 43 1.01 -5.52 -6.86
CA MET A 43 0.79 -6.97 -6.88
C MET A 43 -0.17 -7.41 -5.78
N GLU A 44 0.02 -6.94 -4.55
CA GLU A 44 -0.84 -7.25 -3.42
C GLU A 44 -2.28 -6.78 -3.67
N LEU A 45 -2.47 -5.52 -4.07
CA LEU A 45 -3.81 -4.95 -4.23
C LEU A 45 -4.53 -5.49 -5.45
N ALA A 46 -3.87 -5.64 -6.59
CA ALA A 46 -4.49 -6.14 -7.80
C ALA A 46 -5.02 -7.57 -7.68
N LEU A 47 -4.45 -8.38 -6.77
CA LEU A 47 -4.94 -9.73 -6.49
C LEU A 47 -6.13 -9.76 -5.53
N HIS A 48 -6.37 -8.69 -4.77
CA HIS A 48 -7.41 -8.65 -3.74
C HIS A 48 -8.51 -7.63 -4.01
N VAL A 49 -8.26 -6.62 -4.86
CA VAL A 49 -9.18 -5.53 -5.17
C VAL A 49 -9.54 -5.56 -6.65
N ARG A 50 -10.82 -5.49 -6.96
CA ARG A 50 -11.30 -5.61 -8.35
C ARG A 50 -10.93 -4.42 -9.22
N TYR A 51 -11.00 -3.22 -8.68
CA TYR A 51 -10.76 -1.99 -9.44
C TYR A 51 -9.48 -1.30 -8.98
N THR A 52 -8.36 -1.73 -9.55
CA THR A 52 -7.04 -1.15 -9.26
C THR A 52 -6.60 -0.26 -10.42
N MET A 53 -6.19 0.97 -10.08
CA MET A 53 -5.66 1.97 -11.01
C MET A 53 -4.18 2.21 -10.72
N LEU A 54 -3.37 2.35 -11.77
CA LEU A 54 -1.94 2.64 -11.66
C LEU A 54 -1.60 3.87 -12.50
N CYS A 55 -1.05 4.89 -11.86
CA CYS A 55 -0.41 6.03 -12.52
C CYS A 55 1.04 6.11 -12.06
N ALA A 56 1.97 5.63 -12.85
CA ALA A 56 3.39 5.68 -12.60
C ALA A 56 4.16 5.83 -13.91
N GLY A 57 5.23 6.63 -13.88
CA GLY A 57 6.20 6.69 -14.97
C GLY A 57 6.96 5.37 -15.11
N GLY A 58 7.42 5.01 -16.30
CA GLY A 58 8.30 3.87 -16.61
C GLY A 58 7.95 2.53 -15.93
N GLY A 59 8.07 1.41 -16.62
CA GLY A 59 7.92 0.07 -16.01
C GLY A 59 6.50 -0.40 -15.64
N GLY A 60 5.53 0.48 -15.50
CA GLY A 60 4.15 0.13 -15.13
C GLY A 60 3.47 -0.81 -16.13
N GLY A 61 3.81 -0.69 -17.41
CA GLY A 61 3.30 -1.56 -18.48
C GLY A 61 3.67 -3.02 -18.31
N GLU A 62 4.91 -3.27 -17.94
CA GLU A 62 5.42 -4.62 -17.72
C GLU A 62 4.72 -5.28 -16.53
N ALA A 63 4.62 -4.59 -15.40
CA ALA A 63 3.94 -5.10 -14.20
C ALA A 63 2.47 -5.44 -14.48
N CYS A 64 1.74 -4.57 -15.19
CA CYS A 64 0.35 -4.84 -15.58
C CYS A 64 0.24 -6.01 -16.58
N SER A 65 1.22 -6.17 -17.47
CA SER A 65 1.26 -7.30 -18.42
C SER A 65 1.48 -8.63 -17.70
N VAL A 66 2.34 -8.66 -16.69
CA VAL A 66 2.54 -9.84 -15.83
C VAL A 66 1.25 -10.19 -15.10
N LEU A 67 0.60 -9.22 -14.43
CA LEU A 67 -0.67 -9.43 -13.72
C LEU A 67 -1.74 -10.00 -14.64
N ARG A 68 -1.87 -9.46 -15.85
CA ARG A 68 -2.85 -9.95 -16.82
C ARG A 68 -2.54 -11.36 -17.31
N ARG A 69 -1.28 -11.65 -17.64
CA ARG A 69 -0.87 -12.93 -18.23
C ARG A 69 -0.89 -14.06 -17.20
N GLU A 70 -0.40 -13.80 -15.98
CA GLU A 70 -0.19 -14.85 -14.98
C GLU A 70 -1.39 -15.03 -14.05
N TYR A 71 -2.12 -13.95 -13.78
CA TYR A 71 -3.23 -13.95 -12.82
C TYR A 71 -4.60 -13.59 -13.43
N GLY A 72 -4.64 -13.21 -14.71
CA GLY A 72 -5.89 -12.79 -15.36
C GLY A 72 -6.44 -11.46 -14.86
N VAL A 73 -5.65 -10.68 -14.13
CA VAL A 73 -6.07 -9.42 -13.51
C VAL A 73 -5.79 -8.24 -14.44
N SER A 74 -6.76 -7.36 -14.57
CA SER A 74 -6.63 -6.12 -15.34
C SER A 74 -6.50 -4.92 -14.43
N VAL A 75 -5.47 -4.08 -14.68
CA VAL A 75 -5.22 -2.83 -13.98
C VAL A 75 -5.42 -1.67 -14.96
N ALA A 76 -6.18 -0.64 -14.55
CA ALA A 76 -6.33 0.57 -15.33
C ALA A 76 -5.06 1.41 -15.25
N ARG A 77 -4.35 1.52 -16.39
CA ARG A 77 -3.10 2.30 -16.48
C ARG A 77 -3.37 3.73 -16.90
N ASN A 78 -2.61 4.66 -16.32
CA ASN A 78 -2.67 6.08 -16.67
C ASN A 78 -4.11 6.59 -16.67
N ALA A 79 -4.87 6.23 -15.64
CA ALA A 79 -6.26 6.61 -15.49
C ALA A 79 -6.41 8.13 -15.57
N GLY A 80 -7.36 8.58 -16.39
CA GLY A 80 -7.66 10.02 -16.48
C GLY A 80 -8.27 10.55 -15.17
N ALA A 81 -8.24 11.86 -14.98
CA ALA A 81 -8.69 12.52 -13.76
C ALA A 81 -10.11 12.14 -13.34
N ALA A 82 -11.02 11.91 -14.30
CA ALA A 82 -12.38 11.50 -14.00
C ALA A 82 -12.45 10.12 -13.34
N LEU A 83 -11.62 9.16 -13.80
CA LEU A 83 -11.56 7.82 -13.20
C LEU A 83 -10.83 7.85 -11.86
N LEU A 84 -9.74 8.61 -11.72
CA LEU A 84 -9.03 8.76 -10.45
C LEU A 84 -9.91 9.34 -9.36
N LYS A 85 -10.84 10.24 -9.69
CA LYS A 85 -11.81 10.80 -8.73
C LYS A 85 -12.81 9.77 -8.19
N THR A 86 -12.85 8.56 -8.73
CA THR A 86 -13.65 7.46 -8.16
C THR A 86 -12.90 6.67 -7.10
N ALA A 87 -11.59 6.90 -6.91
CA ALA A 87 -10.79 6.16 -5.95
C ALA A 87 -11.20 6.50 -4.51
N GLU A 88 -11.51 5.48 -3.74
CA GLU A 88 -11.88 5.56 -2.32
C GLU A 88 -10.66 5.40 -1.42
N LEU A 89 -9.61 4.77 -1.94
CA LEU A 89 -8.30 4.68 -1.30
C LEU A 89 -7.21 5.03 -2.33
N VAL A 90 -6.32 5.93 -1.94
CA VAL A 90 -5.18 6.36 -2.76
C VAL A 90 -3.88 6.09 -2.02
N LEU A 91 -2.95 5.39 -2.67
CA LEU A 91 -1.58 5.24 -2.20
C LEU A 91 -0.67 6.14 -3.05
N THR A 92 0.19 6.91 -2.40
CA THR A 92 1.17 7.76 -3.10
C THR A 92 2.59 7.35 -2.75
N PHE A 93 3.43 7.21 -3.77
CA PHE A 93 4.85 6.86 -3.66
C PHE A 93 5.70 7.99 -4.26
N GLY A 94 6.86 8.25 -3.66
CA GLY A 94 7.69 9.41 -4.04
C GLY A 94 7.00 10.72 -3.65
N ASP A 95 7.02 11.69 -4.56
CA ASP A 95 6.43 13.02 -4.38
C ASP A 95 5.05 13.17 -5.07
N ALA A 96 4.43 12.03 -5.46
CA ALA A 96 3.13 12.04 -6.12
C ALA A 96 2.06 12.63 -5.19
N ALA A 97 1.30 13.60 -5.70
CA ALA A 97 0.18 14.18 -4.99
C ALA A 97 -1.05 13.23 -5.02
N PRO A 98 -1.86 13.16 -3.96
CA PRO A 98 -3.07 12.36 -3.97
C PRO A 98 -4.09 12.93 -4.98
N CYS A 99 -4.83 12.03 -5.60
CA CYS A 99 -5.91 12.36 -6.51
C CYS A 99 -6.98 11.26 -6.41
N GLY A 100 -8.08 11.53 -5.74
CA GLY A 100 -9.14 10.55 -5.46
C GLY A 100 -10.50 11.21 -5.32
N ALA A 101 -11.49 10.46 -4.83
CA ALA A 101 -12.78 10.98 -4.45
C ALA A 101 -12.64 12.01 -3.30
N PRO A 102 -13.59 12.93 -3.14
CA PRO A 102 -13.66 13.73 -1.92
C PRO A 102 -13.69 12.81 -0.68
N ASP A 103 -12.95 13.16 0.36
CA ASP A 103 -12.82 12.38 1.61
C ASP A 103 -12.27 10.96 1.45
N CYS A 104 -11.64 10.63 0.32
CA CYS A 104 -11.01 9.33 0.16
C CYS A 104 -9.90 9.12 1.20
N LEU A 105 -9.65 7.87 1.54
CA LEU A 105 -8.51 7.49 2.37
C LEU A 105 -7.22 7.73 1.58
N TRP A 106 -6.26 8.39 2.20
CA TRP A 106 -4.96 8.60 1.60
C TRP A 106 -3.86 7.97 2.45
N LEU A 107 -3.14 7.02 1.85
CA LEU A 107 -1.97 6.36 2.44
C LEU A 107 -0.69 6.90 1.79
N PRO A 108 -0.01 7.89 2.40
CA PRO A 108 1.28 8.35 1.90
C PRO A 108 2.36 7.30 2.18
N CYS A 109 3.01 6.83 1.12
CA CYS A 109 4.14 5.87 1.16
C CYS A 109 5.47 6.53 0.76
N GLY A 110 5.46 7.83 0.49
CA GLY A 110 6.63 8.68 0.18
C GLY A 110 6.85 9.77 1.22
N SER A 111 7.33 10.91 0.74
CA SER A 111 7.39 12.14 1.53
C SER A 111 5.98 12.56 1.95
N VAL A 112 5.81 12.86 3.23
CA VAL A 112 4.49 13.27 3.73
C VAL A 112 4.30 14.73 3.39
N HIS A 113 3.47 15.01 2.40
CA HIS A 113 2.92 16.34 2.17
C HIS A 113 1.52 16.37 2.78
N GLU A 114 1.18 17.44 3.49
CA GLU A 114 -0.21 17.68 3.88
C GLU A 114 -1.00 17.97 2.61
N ALA A 115 -2.04 17.20 2.35
CA ALA A 115 -2.94 17.45 1.25
C ALA A 115 -4.33 17.75 1.80
N GLU A 116 -4.80 18.96 1.56
CA GLU A 116 -6.15 19.37 1.96
C GLU A 116 -7.22 18.53 1.25
N GLY A 117 -8.27 18.18 1.97
CA GLY A 117 -9.42 17.44 1.42
C GLY A 117 -9.25 15.91 1.36
N TYR A 118 -8.17 15.37 1.92
CA TYR A 118 -7.97 13.93 2.02
C TYR A 118 -7.87 13.48 3.47
N ARG A 119 -8.48 12.34 3.77
CA ARG A 119 -8.32 11.70 5.08
C ARG A 119 -6.97 11.00 5.13
N ASN A 120 -5.98 11.66 5.72
CA ASN A 120 -4.65 11.08 5.89
C ASN A 120 -4.72 9.84 6.80
N ALA A 121 -4.57 8.67 6.20
CA ALA A 121 -4.45 7.41 6.91
C ALA A 121 -2.97 7.07 7.15
N ALA A 122 -2.22 7.99 7.82
CA ALA A 122 -0.87 7.68 8.29
C ALA A 122 -0.94 6.83 9.57
N PRO A 123 -1.21 5.51 9.45
CA PRO A 123 -1.54 4.70 10.61
C PRO A 123 -0.31 4.36 11.43
N VAL A 124 -0.50 4.21 12.72
CA VAL A 124 0.43 3.42 13.53
C VAL A 124 0.14 1.96 13.25
N VAL A 125 1.07 1.28 12.61
CA VAL A 125 0.92 -0.11 12.19
C VAL A 125 1.62 -1.03 13.17
N ARG A 126 0.90 -2.05 13.63
CA ARG A 126 1.46 -3.18 14.37
C ARG A 126 1.60 -4.36 13.41
N TYR A 127 2.77 -4.94 13.37
CA TYR A 127 3.05 -6.11 12.57
C TYR A 127 3.10 -7.36 13.44
N SER A 128 2.68 -8.49 12.87
CA SER A 128 3.04 -9.81 13.35
C SER A 128 4.05 -10.45 12.40
N ALA A 129 4.93 -11.27 12.95
CA ALA A 129 5.97 -11.97 12.23
C ALA A 129 5.95 -13.47 12.61
N ALA A 130 6.87 -14.26 12.07
CA ALA A 130 7.05 -15.64 12.49
C ALA A 130 7.32 -15.73 14.00
N PRO A 131 6.87 -16.79 14.69
CA PRO A 131 6.98 -16.91 16.16
C PRO A 131 8.41 -16.73 16.69
N GLU A 132 9.41 -17.17 15.94
CA GLU A 132 10.81 -17.03 16.30
C GLU A 132 11.27 -15.57 16.31
N VAL A 133 10.74 -14.77 15.36
CA VAL A 133 11.03 -13.34 15.26
C VAL A 133 10.30 -12.59 16.37
N GLU A 134 9.04 -12.95 16.65
CA GLU A 134 8.26 -12.36 17.75
C GLU A 134 8.91 -12.63 19.11
N ALA A 135 9.35 -13.86 19.37
CA ALA A 135 10.05 -14.22 20.58
C ALA A 135 11.38 -13.44 20.74
N ALA A 136 12.11 -13.25 19.64
CA ALA A 136 13.34 -12.44 19.66
C ALA A 136 13.09 -10.95 19.88
N MET A 137 11.88 -10.46 19.61
CA MET A 137 11.49 -9.06 19.80
C MET A 137 10.79 -8.80 21.14
N GLU A 138 10.56 -9.84 21.96
CA GLU A 138 9.89 -9.71 23.24
C GLU A 138 10.66 -8.73 24.15
N GLY A 139 9.95 -7.77 24.73
CA GLY A 139 10.54 -6.71 25.56
C GLY A 139 11.18 -5.53 24.81
N ILE A 140 11.26 -5.57 23.49
CA ILE A 140 11.80 -4.48 22.68
C ILE A 140 10.70 -3.44 22.40
N GLN A 141 10.91 -2.20 22.84
CA GLN A 141 9.94 -1.12 22.64
C GLN A 141 9.85 -0.63 21.18
N ALA A 142 10.95 -0.68 20.44
CA ALA A 142 11.04 -0.19 19.06
C ALA A 142 10.88 -1.32 18.02
N GLN A 143 9.89 -2.18 18.17
CA GLN A 143 9.68 -3.37 17.30
C GLN A 143 9.65 -3.06 15.81
N ASN A 144 8.93 -2.01 15.40
CA ASN A 144 8.86 -1.62 13.99
C ASN A 144 10.22 -1.16 13.42
N ALA A 145 11.06 -0.52 14.22
CA ALA A 145 12.41 -0.13 13.79
C ALA A 145 13.30 -1.36 13.62
N LEU A 146 13.21 -2.31 14.53
CA LEU A 146 13.93 -3.58 14.40
C LEU A 146 13.45 -4.39 13.20
N LEU A 147 12.14 -4.53 12.98
CA LEU A 147 11.59 -5.20 11.80
C LEU A 147 12.03 -4.52 10.49
N SER A 148 12.10 -3.19 10.48
CA SER A 148 12.62 -2.45 9.31
C SER A 148 14.07 -2.82 9.02
N LEU A 149 14.91 -2.90 10.04
CA LEU A 149 16.31 -3.30 9.90
C LEU A 149 16.45 -4.76 9.43
N LEU A 150 15.71 -5.68 10.04
CA LEU A 150 15.72 -7.10 9.66
C LEU A 150 15.26 -7.30 8.20
N LEU A 151 14.28 -6.53 7.76
CA LEU A 151 13.80 -6.54 6.38
C LEU A 151 14.86 -5.99 5.41
N GLU A 152 15.54 -4.90 5.76
CA GLU A 152 16.64 -4.32 4.96
C GLU A 152 17.82 -5.29 4.83
N MET A 153 18.13 -5.99 5.91
CA MET A 153 19.19 -7.01 5.93
C MET A 153 18.80 -8.32 5.22
N GLY A 154 17.54 -8.48 4.82
CA GLY A 154 17.02 -9.72 4.23
C GLY A 154 16.85 -10.87 5.23
N ALA A 155 16.94 -10.60 6.53
CA ALA A 155 16.71 -11.59 7.59
C ALA A 155 15.23 -11.93 7.76
N VAL A 156 14.33 -11.01 7.37
CA VAL A 156 12.88 -11.21 7.30
C VAL A 156 12.41 -10.76 5.91
N ARG A 157 11.44 -11.45 5.33
CA ARG A 157 10.86 -11.11 4.03
C ARG A 157 9.49 -10.45 4.21
N VAL A 158 9.06 -9.63 3.23
CA VAL A 158 7.76 -8.94 3.25
C VAL A 158 6.58 -9.92 3.38
N ASN A 159 6.67 -11.09 2.75
CA ASN A 159 5.62 -12.10 2.80
C ASN A 159 5.51 -12.81 4.15
N GLU A 160 6.53 -12.71 5.00
CA GLU A 160 6.56 -13.26 6.37
C GLU A 160 5.99 -12.29 7.41
N LEU A 161 5.67 -11.06 7.00
CA LEU A 161 5.08 -10.03 7.84
C LEU A 161 3.59 -9.88 7.54
N GLU A 162 2.76 -9.85 8.58
CA GLU A 162 1.34 -9.52 8.48
C GLU A 162 1.04 -8.22 9.21
N VAL A 163 0.05 -7.48 8.73
CA VAL A 163 -0.46 -6.29 9.43
C VAL A 163 -1.51 -6.75 10.44
N ALA A 164 -1.10 -6.84 11.70
CA ALA A 164 -1.96 -7.31 12.78
C ALA A 164 -3.03 -6.25 13.13
N GLU A 165 -2.61 -5.00 13.29
CA GLU A 165 -3.48 -3.92 13.73
C GLU A 165 -3.06 -2.59 13.11
N ILE A 166 -4.03 -1.74 12.83
CA ILE A 166 -3.84 -0.36 12.42
C ILE A 166 -4.57 0.54 13.41
N ALA A 167 -3.81 1.34 14.17
CA ALA A 167 -4.37 2.42 14.97
C ALA A 167 -4.46 3.68 14.09
N GLN A 168 -5.68 4.16 13.82
CA GLN A 168 -5.87 5.47 13.21
C GLN A 168 -5.63 6.53 14.27
N ASN A 169 -4.78 7.50 13.97
CA ASN A 169 -4.70 8.70 14.82
C ASN A 169 -6.05 9.41 14.73
N ALA A 170 -6.70 9.52 15.87
CA ALA A 170 -7.95 10.27 16.01
C ALA A 170 -7.72 11.77 15.77
#